data_f33fe093d2468a8ddff2f0bd07aaaaa3
#
_entry.id   f33fe093d2468a8ddff2f0bd07aaaaa3
#
_cell.length_a   1.000
_cell.length_b   1.000
_cell.length_c   1.000
_cell.angle_alpha   90.00
_cell.angle_beta   90.00
_cell.angle_gamma   90.00
#
_symmetry.space_group_name_H-M   'P 1'
#
loop_
_entity.id
_entity.type
_entity.pdbx_description
1 polymer ?
#
loop_
_entity_poly.entity_id
_entity_poly.type
_entity_poly.pdbx_seq_one_letter_code
_entity_poly.pdbx_strand_id
1 'polypeptide(L)'
;MNLLKNFATLFLLVFLLLTIGVVSAEGGGEGGKEGGGGNALLAKVDPIVVNLTGPTQKFIQVEMTLKLAKPEVAEKVKFYMPVIRHKMILLLTSKDASELGPMEGKQKLLQQSKDAVNQALELSEREGVTDVLFSSFIIQ
;
A
#
# COMPACT_ATOMS: atom_id res chain seq x y z
N MET A 1 64.48 -26.88 4.81
CA MET A 1 64.01 -25.79 5.69
C MET A 1 63.32 -24.64 4.95
N ASN A 2 63.24 -24.72 3.64
CA ASN A 2 62.56 -23.69 2.83
C ASN A 2 61.13 -24.03 2.41
N LEU A 3 60.71 -25.31 2.53
CA LEU A 3 59.38 -25.74 2.15
C LEU A 3 58.33 -25.30 3.17
N LEU A 4 58.66 -25.28 4.47
CA LEU A 4 57.75 -24.89 5.53
C LEU A 4 57.47 -23.37 5.53
N LYS A 5 58.47 -22.55 5.11
CA LYS A 5 58.29 -21.10 4.99
C LYS A 5 57.37 -20.71 3.82
N ASN A 6 57.47 -21.46 2.73
CA ASN A 6 56.59 -21.22 1.56
C ASN A 6 55.14 -21.64 1.80
N PHE A 7 54.90 -22.67 2.65
CA PHE A 7 53.56 -23.10 3.03
C PHE A 7 52.88 -22.06 3.93
N ALA A 8 53.62 -21.49 4.89
CA ALA A 8 53.08 -20.45 5.78
C ALA A 8 52.73 -19.17 5.01
N THR A 9 53.55 -18.81 4.02
CA THR A 9 53.30 -17.59 3.16
C THR A 9 52.13 -17.80 2.20
N LEU A 10 51.98 -19.02 1.67
CA LEU A 10 50.87 -19.36 0.79
C LEU A 10 49.54 -19.42 1.59
N PHE A 11 49.57 -19.90 2.83
CA PHE A 11 48.39 -19.97 3.71
C PHE A 11 47.96 -18.57 4.16
N LEU A 12 48.91 -17.64 4.40
CA LEU A 12 48.60 -16.26 4.76
C LEU A 12 47.99 -15.50 3.58
N LEU A 13 48.43 -15.76 2.34
CA LEU A 13 47.94 -15.11 1.13
C LEU A 13 46.52 -15.60 0.75
N VAL A 14 46.19 -16.88 0.99
CA VAL A 14 44.85 -17.42 0.76
C VAL A 14 43.89 -16.93 1.84
N PHE A 15 44.34 -16.72 3.08
CA PHE A 15 43.50 -16.19 4.16
C PHE A 15 43.17 -14.70 3.98
N LEU A 16 44.06 -13.94 3.33
CA LEU A 16 43.84 -12.52 3.06
C LEU A 16 42.83 -12.28 1.93
N LEU A 17 42.59 -13.25 1.04
CA LEU A 17 41.63 -13.16 -0.06
C LEU A 17 40.20 -13.59 0.33
N LEU A 18 39.98 -14.16 1.53
CA LEU A 18 38.67 -14.60 2.00
C LEU A 18 37.92 -13.58 2.87
N THR A 19 38.46 -12.37 3.04
CA THR A 19 37.79 -11.31 3.83
C THR A 19 37.08 -10.26 3.01
N ILE A 20 36.79 -10.56 1.73
CA ILE A 20 35.97 -9.67 0.91
C ILE A 20 34.56 -10.23 0.86
N GLY A 21 33.66 -9.60 1.59
CA GLY A 21 32.23 -9.64 1.31
C GLY A 21 31.38 -10.57 2.17
N VAL A 22 31.33 -10.38 3.48
CA VAL A 22 30.06 -10.54 4.16
C VAL A 22 29.26 -9.25 3.90
N VAL A 23 28.61 -9.19 2.77
CA VAL A 23 27.46 -8.31 2.62
C VAL A 23 26.36 -8.93 3.45
N SER A 24 26.17 -8.42 4.64
CA SER A 24 24.95 -8.62 5.41
C SER A 24 23.80 -8.07 4.57
N ALA A 25 23.05 -8.96 3.94
CA ALA A 25 21.71 -8.64 3.47
C ALA A 25 20.84 -8.53 4.72
N GLU A 26 20.92 -7.41 5.42
CA GLU A 26 19.86 -6.95 6.28
C GLU A 26 18.69 -6.63 5.35
N GLY A 27 17.70 -7.51 5.40
CA GLY A 27 16.37 -7.23 4.89
C GLY A 27 15.76 -6.09 5.68
N GLY A 28 16.23 -4.89 5.45
CA GLY A 28 15.55 -3.67 5.81
C GLY A 28 14.37 -3.55 4.88
N GLY A 29 13.15 -3.67 5.41
CA GLY A 29 11.96 -3.22 4.74
C GLY A 29 12.14 -1.75 4.41
N GLU A 30 12.43 -1.46 3.15
CA GLU A 30 12.36 -0.11 2.61
C GLU A 30 10.89 0.33 2.65
N GLY A 31 10.53 0.96 3.75
CA GLY A 31 9.47 1.94 3.73
C GLY A 31 9.91 3.01 2.75
N GLY A 32 9.39 2.97 1.53
CA GLY A 32 9.65 3.96 0.52
C GLY A 32 9.40 5.35 1.07
N LYS A 33 10.48 6.07 1.36
CA LYS A 33 10.47 7.52 1.41
C LYS A 33 10.31 7.98 -0.04
N GLU A 34 9.09 8.02 -0.51
CA GLU A 34 8.79 8.83 -1.69
C GLU A 34 8.91 10.29 -1.28
N GLY A 35 10.00 10.88 -1.74
CA GLY A 35 10.32 12.27 -1.51
C GLY A 35 9.41 13.19 -2.28
N GLY A 36 9.18 14.33 -1.72
CA GLY A 36 9.07 15.60 -2.42
C GLY A 36 7.69 16.06 -2.81
N GLY A 37 7.25 17.12 -2.24
CA GLY A 37 6.53 18.29 -2.76
C GLY A 37 5.26 18.15 -3.59
N GLY A 38 5.10 17.11 -4.40
CA GLY A 38 3.92 16.92 -5.28
C GLY A 38 2.86 15.95 -4.73
N ASN A 39 3.22 15.07 -3.81
CA ASN A 39 2.36 14.00 -3.29
C ASN A 39 1.73 14.27 -1.92
N ALA A 40 1.97 15.46 -1.34
CA ALA A 40 1.44 15.81 -0.01
C ALA A 40 -0.11 15.80 0.06
N LEU A 41 -0.78 15.86 -1.09
CA LEU A 41 -2.24 15.82 -1.21
C LEU A 41 -2.79 14.46 -1.63
N LEU A 42 -1.96 13.43 -1.69
CA LEU A 42 -2.36 12.08 -2.07
C LEU A 42 -1.94 11.08 -0.98
N ALA A 43 -2.86 10.24 -0.56
CA ALA A 43 -2.61 9.16 0.38
C ALA A 43 -3.05 7.83 -0.22
N LYS A 44 -2.13 6.86 -0.33
CA LYS A 44 -2.43 5.52 -0.83
C LYS A 44 -3.11 4.69 0.26
N VAL A 45 -4.08 3.88 -0.13
CA VAL A 45 -4.67 2.82 0.69
C VAL A 45 -4.22 1.49 0.13
N ASP A 46 -3.69 0.62 1.00
CA ASP A 46 -3.29 -0.73 0.59
C ASP A 46 -4.44 -1.49 -0.06
N PRO A 47 -4.15 -2.40 -1.00
CA PRO A 47 -5.16 -3.19 -1.68
C PRO A 47 -6.15 -3.83 -0.72
N ILE A 48 -7.42 -3.79 -1.09
CA ILE A 48 -8.51 -4.43 -0.36
C ILE A 48 -9.11 -5.51 -1.26
N VAL A 49 -9.17 -6.73 -0.74
CA VAL A 49 -9.79 -7.88 -1.41
C VAL A 49 -10.94 -8.37 -0.55
N VAL A 50 -12.14 -8.44 -1.11
CA VAL A 50 -13.33 -8.95 -0.42
C VAL A 50 -14.21 -9.75 -1.38
N ASN A 51 -15.03 -10.66 -0.80
CA ASN A 51 -16.10 -11.32 -1.55
C ASN A 51 -17.26 -10.35 -1.74
N LEU A 52 -17.83 -10.37 -2.95
CA LEU A 52 -19.05 -9.63 -3.28
C LEU A 52 -20.28 -10.47 -2.93
N THR A 53 -21.42 -9.80 -2.73
CA THR A 53 -22.72 -10.46 -2.65
C THR A 53 -23.17 -10.90 -4.05
N GLY A 54 -24.15 -11.79 -4.12
CA GLY A 54 -24.75 -12.24 -5.38
C GLY A 54 -24.77 -13.75 -5.55
N PRO A 55 -25.41 -14.24 -6.61
CA PRO A 55 -25.60 -15.68 -6.85
C PRO A 55 -24.32 -16.41 -7.25
N THR A 56 -23.33 -15.70 -7.77
CA THR A 56 -22.01 -16.23 -8.11
C THR A 56 -20.99 -15.71 -7.12
N GLN A 57 -20.16 -16.62 -6.59
CA GLN A 57 -19.07 -16.24 -5.71
C GLN A 57 -18.03 -15.47 -6.52
N LYS A 58 -18.07 -14.16 -6.42
CA LYS A 58 -17.09 -13.25 -7.01
C LYS A 58 -16.37 -12.50 -5.93
N PHE A 59 -15.13 -12.10 -6.18
CA PHE A 59 -14.41 -11.20 -5.31
C PHE A 59 -13.97 -9.96 -6.09
N ILE A 60 -13.78 -8.89 -5.34
CA ILE A 60 -13.23 -7.65 -5.86
C ILE A 60 -11.89 -7.36 -5.22
N GLN A 61 -10.93 -6.93 -6.03
CA GLN A 61 -9.69 -6.32 -5.58
C GLN A 61 -9.69 -4.85 -6.00
N VAL A 62 -9.52 -3.97 -5.03
CA VAL A 62 -9.48 -2.51 -5.26
C VAL A 62 -8.21 -1.94 -4.66
N GLU A 63 -7.53 -1.12 -5.45
CA GLU A 63 -6.48 -0.22 -4.97
C GLU A 63 -6.97 1.21 -5.14
N MET A 64 -6.77 2.03 -4.13
CA MET A 64 -7.26 3.40 -4.17
C MET A 64 -6.25 4.40 -3.62
N THR A 65 -6.35 5.62 -4.12
CA THR A 65 -5.62 6.78 -3.64
C THR A 65 -6.63 7.85 -3.22
N LEU A 66 -6.43 8.40 -2.04
CA LEU A 66 -7.25 9.46 -1.48
C LEU A 66 -6.64 10.81 -1.85
N LYS A 67 -7.43 11.72 -2.42
CA LYS A 67 -7.04 13.10 -2.64
C LYS A 67 -7.44 13.91 -1.42
N LEU A 68 -6.47 14.58 -0.82
CA LEU A 68 -6.63 15.30 0.43
C LEU A 68 -6.89 16.78 0.20
N ALA A 69 -7.72 17.39 1.03
CA ALA A 69 -7.98 18.83 0.98
C ALA A 69 -6.73 19.66 1.33
N LYS A 70 -5.91 19.14 2.23
CA LYS A 70 -4.68 19.80 2.74
C LYS A 70 -3.69 18.75 3.25
N PRO A 71 -2.37 19.06 3.28
CA PRO A 71 -1.32 18.09 3.65
C PRO A 71 -1.47 17.52 5.06
N GLU A 72 -1.98 18.29 6.01
CA GLU A 72 -2.14 17.88 7.41
C GLU A 72 -3.10 16.70 7.59
N VAL A 73 -4.01 16.49 6.62
CA VAL A 73 -4.94 15.35 6.61
C VAL A 73 -4.20 14.03 6.44
N ALA A 74 -3.01 14.03 5.84
CA ALA A 74 -2.24 12.80 5.60
C ALA A 74 -1.91 12.04 6.90
N GLU A 75 -1.52 12.75 7.96
CA GLU A 75 -1.23 12.13 9.25
C GLU A 75 -2.52 11.56 9.90
N LYS A 76 -3.64 12.26 9.74
CA LYS A 76 -4.93 11.77 10.22
C LYS A 76 -5.37 10.52 9.46
N VAL A 77 -5.22 10.49 8.13
CA VAL A 77 -5.46 9.30 7.31
C VAL A 77 -4.61 8.12 7.77
N LYS A 78 -3.32 8.34 7.99
CA LYS A 78 -2.40 7.31 8.49
C LYS A 78 -2.82 6.75 9.84
N PHE A 79 -3.18 7.61 10.78
CA PHE A 79 -3.63 7.20 12.13
C PHE A 79 -4.94 6.42 12.07
N TYR A 80 -5.90 6.86 11.26
CA TYR A 80 -7.21 6.22 11.12
C TYR A 80 -7.27 5.13 10.03
N MET A 81 -6.15 4.75 9.43
CA MET A 81 -6.11 3.76 8.36
C MET A 81 -6.83 2.44 8.69
N PRO A 82 -6.73 1.87 9.91
CA PRO A 82 -7.47 0.65 10.24
C PRO A 82 -9.00 0.86 10.19
N VAL A 83 -9.48 2.03 10.61
CA VAL A 83 -10.91 2.38 10.58
C VAL A 83 -11.39 2.61 9.15
N ILE A 84 -10.58 3.31 8.35
CA ILE A 84 -10.84 3.51 6.92
C ILE A 84 -10.97 2.16 6.22
N ARG A 85 -9.99 1.27 6.40
CA ARG A 85 -10.02 -0.06 5.79
C ARG A 85 -11.24 -0.87 6.22
N HIS A 86 -11.59 -0.85 7.50
CA HIS A 86 -12.79 -1.52 8.01
C HIS A 86 -14.06 -1.02 7.32
N LYS A 87 -14.28 0.30 7.25
CA LYS A 87 -15.44 0.89 6.57
C LYS A 87 -15.47 0.53 5.08
N MET A 88 -14.32 0.53 4.41
CA MET A 88 -14.22 0.14 3.01
C MET A 88 -14.53 -1.34 2.78
N ILE A 89 -14.07 -2.24 3.65
CA ILE A 89 -14.41 -3.67 3.61
C ILE A 89 -15.91 -3.85 3.72
N LEU A 90 -16.56 -3.22 4.69
CA LEU A 90 -18.02 -3.30 4.87
C LEU A 90 -18.78 -2.77 3.65
N LEU A 91 -18.35 -1.63 3.11
CA LEU A 91 -18.94 -1.04 1.90
C LEU A 91 -18.82 -1.98 0.70
N LEU A 92 -17.63 -2.49 0.42
CA LEU A 92 -17.37 -3.36 -0.73
C LEU A 92 -18.10 -4.71 -0.59
N THR A 93 -18.09 -5.32 0.59
CA THR A 93 -18.78 -6.60 0.86
C THR A 93 -20.31 -6.49 0.67
N SER A 94 -20.88 -5.30 0.83
CA SER A 94 -22.32 -5.06 0.60
C SER A 94 -22.71 -4.96 -0.88
N LYS A 95 -21.76 -5.01 -1.81
CA LYS A 95 -22.00 -4.80 -3.24
C LYS A 95 -22.14 -6.11 -4.01
N ASP A 96 -22.94 -6.07 -5.07
CA ASP A 96 -23.05 -7.12 -6.07
C ASP A 96 -22.17 -6.81 -7.29
N ALA A 97 -21.63 -7.86 -7.92
CA ALA A 97 -20.79 -7.70 -9.10
C ALA A 97 -21.53 -7.05 -10.28
N SER A 98 -22.84 -7.29 -10.40
CA SER A 98 -23.68 -6.70 -11.44
C SER A 98 -23.86 -5.18 -11.25
N GLU A 99 -23.90 -4.71 -10.00
CA GLU A 99 -23.95 -3.27 -9.70
C GLU A 99 -22.65 -2.54 -10.07
N LEU A 100 -21.50 -3.23 -9.90
CA LEU A 100 -20.18 -2.65 -10.08
C LEU A 100 -19.66 -2.76 -11.52
N GLY A 101 -20.29 -3.55 -12.37
CA GLY A 101 -19.92 -3.67 -13.78
C GLY A 101 -20.07 -2.36 -14.56
N PRO A 102 -21.26 -1.73 -14.53
CA PRO A 102 -21.52 -0.46 -15.21
C PRO A 102 -20.70 0.72 -14.67
N MET A 103 -20.49 1.73 -15.51
CA MET A 103 -19.77 2.96 -15.11
C MET A 103 -20.49 3.70 -13.96
N GLU A 104 -21.82 3.74 -14.02
CA GLU A 104 -22.66 4.37 -12.99
C GLU A 104 -22.44 3.76 -11.61
N GLY A 105 -22.38 2.42 -11.53
CA GLY A 105 -22.09 1.71 -10.28
C GLY A 105 -20.71 2.06 -9.72
N LYS A 106 -19.70 2.18 -10.59
CA LYS A 106 -18.35 2.60 -10.18
C LYS A 106 -18.33 4.05 -9.67
N GLN A 107 -19.04 4.95 -10.32
CA GLN A 107 -19.15 6.35 -9.89
C GLN A 107 -19.86 6.46 -8.53
N LYS A 108 -20.94 5.69 -8.35
CA LYS A 108 -21.65 5.62 -7.07
C LYS A 108 -20.73 5.07 -5.96
N LEU A 109 -19.95 4.02 -6.27
CA LEU A 109 -18.99 3.47 -5.32
C LEU A 109 -17.90 4.48 -4.94
N LEU A 110 -17.38 5.26 -5.89
CA LEU A 110 -16.41 6.33 -5.60
C LEU A 110 -16.97 7.35 -4.61
N GLN A 111 -18.19 7.81 -4.81
CA GLN A 111 -18.85 8.75 -3.91
C GLN A 111 -19.05 8.13 -2.52
N GLN A 112 -19.57 6.90 -2.45
CA GLN A 112 -19.77 6.17 -1.20
C GLN A 112 -18.45 5.92 -0.47
N SER A 113 -17.36 5.63 -1.20
CA SER A 113 -16.02 5.47 -0.65
C SER A 113 -15.51 6.76 -0.02
N LYS A 114 -15.69 7.90 -0.71
CA LYS A 114 -15.34 9.21 -0.18
C LYS A 114 -16.09 9.53 1.11
N ASP A 115 -17.38 9.30 1.13
CA ASP A 115 -18.23 9.52 2.31
C ASP A 115 -17.80 8.63 3.48
N ALA A 116 -17.54 7.34 3.22
CA ALA A 116 -17.10 6.38 4.23
C ALA A 116 -15.74 6.77 4.84
N VAL A 117 -14.80 7.24 4.01
CA VAL A 117 -13.48 7.70 4.48
C VAL A 117 -13.63 8.98 5.31
N ASN A 118 -14.40 9.97 4.85
CA ASN A 118 -14.59 11.21 5.59
C ASN A 118 -15.31 10.97 6.93
N GLN A 119 -16.27 10.04 6.98
CA GLN A 119 -16.87 9.60 8.24
C GLN A 119 -15.85 8.95 9.17
N ALA A 120 -14.93 8.13 8.65
CA ALA A 120 -13.87 7.53 9.47
C ALA A 120 -12.91 8.58 10.06
N LEU A 121 -12.66 9.64 9.30
CA LEU A 121 -11.82 10.76 9.70
C LEU A 121 -12.55 11.79 10.58
N GLU A 122 -13.87 11.72 10.69
CA GLU A 122 -14.71 12.74 11.33
C GLU A 122 -14.46 14.14 10.74
N LEU A 123 -14.36 14.21 9.40
CA LEU A 123 -14.11 15.43 8.65
C LEU A 123 -15.17 15.61 7.55
N SER A 124 -15.41 16.87 7.20
CA SER A 124 -16.17 17.21 5.99
C SER A 124 -15.32 16.99 4.73
N GLU A 125 -15.96 16.86 3.58
CA GLU A 125 -15.26 16.77 2.28
C GLU A 125 -14.27 17.92 2.04
N ARG A 126 -14.63 19.12 2.49
CA ARG A 126 -13.79 20.33 2.31
C ARG A 126 -12.54 20.32 3.18
N GLU A 127 -12.55 19.56 4.27
CA GLU A 127 -11.46 19.51 5.25
C GLU A 127 -10.70 18.19 5.23
N GLY A 128 -11.29 17.14 4.69
CA GLY A 128 -10.78 15.78 4.69
C GLY A 128 -10.34 15.31 3.30
N VAL A 129 -11.04 14.31 2.80
CA VAL A 129 -10.81 13.71 1.48
C VAL A 129 -11.78 14.32 0.47
N THR A 130 -11.22 14.98 -0.54
CA THR A 130 -11.99 15.64 -1.61
C THR A 130 -12.38 14.70 -2.74
N ASP A 131 -11.60 13.62 -2.93
CA ASP A 131 -11.85 12.65 -3.98
C ASP A 131 -11.21 11.29 -3.66
N VAL A 132 -11.74 10.23 -4.26
CA VAL A 132 -11.19 8.87 -4.21
C VAL A 132 -10.90 8.41 -5.64
N LEU A 133 -9.68 7.96 -5.86
CA LEU A 133 -9.20 7.51 -7.16
C LEU A 133 -8.93 6.00 -7.09
N PHE A 134 -9.62 5.20 -7.89
CA PHE A 134 -9.27 3.79 -8.04
C PHE A 134 -8.09 3.65 -9.00
N SER A 135 -6.97 3.14 -8.52
CA SER A 135 -5.79 2.81 -9.32
C SER A 135 -5.84 1.38 -9.88
N SER A 136 -6.58 0.49 -9.21
CA SER A 136 -6.90 -0.85 -9.69
C SER A 136 -8.33 -1.23 -9.28
N PHE A 137 -9.04 -1.91 -10.17
CA PHE A 137 -10.43 -2.34 -9.93
C PHE A 137 -10.69 -3.65 -10.70
N ILE A 138 -10.59 -4.78 -10.02
CA ILE A 138 -10.67 -6.10 -10.62
C ILE A 138 -11.79 -6.89 -9.95
N ILE A 139 -12.70 -7.44 -10.74
CA ILE A 139 -13.74 -8.38 -10.30
C ILE A 139 -13.51 -9.72 -10.97
N GLN A 140 -13.42 -10.79 -10.19
CA GLN A 140 -13.20 -12.16 -10.67
C GLN A 140 -14.18 -13.12 -10.05
#